data_14592848b7e369027779fd1a553b35cd
#
_entry.id   14592848b7e369027779fd1a553b35cd
#
_cell.length_a   1.000
_cell.length_b   1.000
_cell.length_c   1.000
_cell.angle_alpha   90.00
_cell.angle_beta   90.00
_cell.angle_gamma   90.00
#
_symmetry.space_group_name_H-M   'P 1'
#
loop_
_entity.id
_entity.type
_entity.pdbx_description
1 polymer ?
#
loop_
_entity_poly.entity_id
_entity_poly.type
_entity_poly.pdbx_seq_one_letter_code
_entity_poly.pdbx_strand_id
1 'polypeptide(L)'
;ESTISSSFGSCSSGAQTSTISIKNNEFASGNLDLTSSSVLITSTEEIVVSSAAYATAVTGELVTYAQGSSGAQTNLTDGTTYFLIKSGTSNRVKLATTYANAMAGTAIDLTAVASGGTAHTLTGATAYYKVEYKIDSGSYQTASSNLTVTAGSTDTSLTASVADGQTITWRITDSFSSADFTNMSAETQSGTTADCDPETNLSTSFSSCSAGAKTSTLSITNTESSTAYYKVEYKIDSGSYQTASSNLSVSNGATDTSQTASVPDGSTITWKITDSFTSNDFTNMTEEEMDASDAVDCDPNITVKNPPDIACSGTQGSSTIEITNNESVTVYVKVEYKI
;
A
#
# COMPACT_ATOMS: atom_id res chain seq x y z
N GLU A 1 14.57 -23.81 -2.46
CA GLU A 1 13.22 -23.15 -2.46
C GLU A 1 13.34 -21.71 -1.99
N SER A 2 12.48 -20.84 -2.54
CA SER A 2 12.47 -19.41 -2.22
C SER A 2 11.10 -18.98 -1.70
N THR A 3 11.06 -17.91 -0.93
CA THR A 3 9.82 -17.20 -0.61
C THR A 3 9.95 -15.77 -1.09
N ILE A 4 8.96 -15.31 -1.86
CA ILE A 4 8.89 -13.93 -2.34
C ILE A 4 7.68 -13.20 -1.77
N SER A 5 7.89 -11.94 -1.45
CA SER A 5 6.83 -11.00 -1.07
C SER A 5 7.21 -9.60 -1.51
N SER A 6 6.26 -8.70 -1.56
CA SER A 6 6.52 -7.28 -1.82
C SER A 6 5.76 -6.40 -0.84
N SER A 7 6.27 -5.20 -0.63
CA SER A 7 5.63 -4.18 0.19
C SER A 7 5.83 -2.81 -0.44
N PHE A 8 4.91 -1.88 -0.14
CA PHE A 8 5.04 -0.49 -0.50
C PHE A 8 5.56 0.35 0.67
N GLY A 9 6.37 1.35 0.37
CA GLY A 9 6.71 2.44 1.27
C GLY A 9 5.63 3.51 1.29
N SER A 10 5.89 4.62 2.00
CA SER A 10 5.01 5.80 1.98
C SER A 10 5.02 6.48 0.61
N CYS A 11 3.93 7.21 0.31
CA CYS A 11 3.82 7.99 -0.91
C CYS A 11 4.77 9.20 -0.91
N SER A 12 5.29 9.52 -2.08
CA SER A 12 6.06 10.73 -2.35
C SER A 12 5.91 11.08 -3.83
N SER A 13 5.51 12.30 -4.12
CA SER A 13 5.30 12.81 -5.50
C SER A 13 4.36 11.94 -6.34
N GLY A 14 3.27 11.45 -5.72
CA GLY A 14 2.27 10.61 -6.39
C GLY A 14 2.77 9.21 -6.75
N ALA A 15 3.75 8.70 -6.03
CA ALA A 15 4.27 7.35 -6.24
C ALA A 15 4.66 6.69 -4.93
N GLN A 16 4.60 5.37 -4.89
CA GLN A 16 5.16 4.55 -3.83
C GLN A 16 6.38 3.78 -4.31
N THR A 17 7.32 3.54 -3.41
CA THR A 17 8.42 2.62 -3.67
C THR A 17 8.00 1.21 -3.29
N SER A 18 7.87 0.32 -4.29
CA SER A 18 7.70 -1.10 -4.05
C SER A 18 9.05 -1.75 -3.79
N THR A 19 9.16 -2.53 -2.72
CA THR A 19 10.34 -3.32 -2.36
C THR A 19 9.98 -4.80 -2.47
N ILE A 20 10.77 -5.58 -3.23
CA ILE A 20 10.67 -7.04 -3.20
C ILE A 20 11.52 -7.60 -2.06
N SER A 21 10.99 -8.60 -1.37
CA SER A 21 11.69 -9.40 -0.37
C SER A 21 11.86 -10.82 -0.92
N ILE A 22 13.11 -11.28 -1.03
CA ILE A 22 13.45 -12.60 -1.53
C ILE A 22 14.20 -13.35 -0.43
N LYS A 23 13.61 -14.42 0.10
CA LYS A 23 14.21 -15.27 1.09
C LYS A 23 14.68 -16.58 0.45
N ASN A 24 15.95 -16.89 0.62
CA ASN A 24 16.48 -18.21 0.32
C ASN A 24 16.16 -19.17 1.49
N ASN A 25 15.28 -20.14 1.29
CA ASN A 25 14.81 -21.08 2.31
C ASN A 25 15.72 -22.30 2.48
N GLU A 26 16.87 -22.36 1.82
CA GLU A 26 17.85 -23.40 2.06
C GLU A 26 18.30 -23.39 3.53
N PHE A 27 18.66 -24.55 4.04
CA PHE A 27 19.01 -24.73 5.46
C PHE A 27 20.18 -23.86 5.89
N ALA A 28 20.08 -23.25 7.07
CA ALA A 28 21.17 -22.54 7.74
C ALA A 28 21.08 -22.72 9.27
N SER A 29 22.06 -23.38 9.85
CA SER A 29 22.05 -23.72 11.29
C SER A 29 22.25 -22.49 12.20
N GLY A 30 22.87 -21.41 11.70
CA GLY A 30 23.54 -20.43 12.56
C GLY A 30 24.76 -21.01 13.24
N ASN A 31 25.28 -20.34 14.25
CA ASN A 31 26.44 -20.80 15.02
C ASN A 31 26.07 -21.95 15.95
N LEU A 32 26.87 -23.02 15.91
CA LEU A 32 26.72 -24.24 16.70
C LEU A 32 27.92 -24.42 17.62
N ASP A 33 27.68 -24.78 18.88
CA ASP A 33 28.73 -25.25 19.80
C ASP A 33 28.78 -26.79 19.82
N LEU A 34 29.51 -27.36 18.88
CA LEU A 34 29.64 -28.82 18.79
C LEU A 34 30.48 -29.44 19.93
N THR A 35 31.02 -28.66 20.87
CA THR A 35 31.65 -29.14 22.11
C THR A 35 30.63 -29.39 23.20
N SER A 36 29.45 -28.82 23.10
CA SER A 36 28.41 -28.98 24.11
C SER A 36 27.54 -30.20 23.85
N SER A 37 27.38 -31.05 24.87
CA SER A 37 26.48 -32.19 24.84
C SER A 37 25.00 -31.84 24.73
N SER A 38 24.65 -30.53 24.90
CA SER A 38 23.32 -30.05 24.63
C SER A 38 23.08 -29.68 23.16
N VAL A 39 24.18 -29.56 22.37
CA VAL A 39 24.13 -29.26 20.93
C VAL A 39 24.50 -30.48 20.10
N LEU A 40 25.58 -31.21 20.46
CA LEU A 40 25.99 -32.45 19.80
C LEU A 40 25.63 -33.64 20.69
N ILE A 41 24.69 -34.46 20.28
CA ILE A 41 24.23 -35.64 20.97
C ILE A 41 24.89 -36.88 20.33
N THR A 42 26.09 -37.22 20.80
CA THR A 42 26.94 -38.27 20.21
C THR A 42 26.33 -39.66 20.26
N SER A 43 25.43 -39.95 21.20
CA SER A 43 24.76 -41.25 21.30
C SER A 43 23.77 -41.54 20.18
N THR A 44 23.30 -40.48 19.48
CA THR A 44 22.35 -40.57 18.36
C THR A 44 22.81 -39.83 17.10
N GLU A 45 24.05 -39.31 17.12
CA GLU A 45 24.66 -38.53 16.03
C GLU A 45 23.81 -37.30 15.63
N GLU A 46 23.13 -36.68 16.60
CA GLU A 46 22.23 -35.56 16.36
C GLU A 46 22.84 -34.21 16.74
N ILE A 47 22.63 -33.24 15.90
CA ILE A 47 22.98 -31.82 16.11
C ILE A 47 21.69 -31.06 16.40
N VAL A 48 21.64 -30.41 17.56
CA VAL A 48 20.50 -29.52 17.93
C VAL A 48 20.65 -28.18 17.21
N VAL A 49 19.64 -27.81 16.49
CA VAL A 49 19.56 -26.57 15.72
C VAL A 49 18.37 -25.70 16.19
N SER A 50 18.30 -24.44 15.77
CA SER A 50 17.14 -23.59 16.06
C SER A 50 15.87 -24.16 15.43
N SER A 51 14.70 -23.79 15.98
CA SER A 51 13.41 -24.18 15.39
C SER A 51 13.23 -23.62 13.97
N ALA A 52 13.78 -22.45 13.68
CA ALA A 52 13.77 -21.84 12.35
C ALA A 52 14.59 -22.67 11.35
N ALA A 53 15.82 -23.07 11.72
CA ALA A 53 16.66 -23.95 10.89
C ALA A 53 16.02 -25.32 10.70
N TYR A 54 15.46 -25.92 11.75
CA TYR A 54 14.78 -27.20 11.64
C TYR A 54 13.55 -27.14 10.71
N ALA A 55 12.83 -26.02 10.69
CA ALA A 55 11.67 -25.86 9.81
C ALA A 55 12.05 -25.95 8.33
N THR A 56 13.20 -25.40 7.93
CA THR A 56 13.71 -25.43 6.54
C THR A 56 14.48 -26.73 6.20
N ALA A 57 14.89 -27.51 7.19
CA ALA A 57 15.68 -28.74 6.98
C ALA A 57 14.92 -29.79 6.14
N VAL A 58 15.56 -30.30 5.10
CA VAL A 58 15.06 -31.38 4.24
C VAL A 58 16.09 -32.51 4.20
N THR A 59 15.64 -33.80 4.36
CA THR A 59 16.54 -34.94 4.23
C THR A 59 17.01 -35.06 2.78
N GLY A 60 18.34 -35.19 2.59
CA GLY A 60 18.99 -35.26 1.29
C GLY A 60 19.49 -33.91 0.77
N GLU A 61 19.17 -32.81 1.46
CA GLU A 61 19.70 -31.47 1.15
C GLU A 61 21.21 -31.39 1.36
N LEU A 62 21.93 -30.67 0.51
CA LEU A 62 23.35 -30.41 0.63
C LEU A 62 23.61 -29.25 1.58
N VAL A 63 24.47 -29.46 2.56
CA VAL A 63 24.96 -28.43 3.49
C VAL A 63 26.47 -28.43 3.53
N THR A 64 27.08 -27.26 3.52
CA THR A 64 28.52 -27.08 3.72
C THR A 64 28.78 -26.87 5.19
N TYR A 65 29.67 -27.68 5.73
CA TYR A 65 30.19 -27.52 7.09
C TYR A 65 31.30 -26.49 7.10
N ALA A 66 31.23 -25.52 7.99
CA ALA A 66 32.33 -24.61 8.27
C ALA A 66 32.68 -24.66 9.75
N GLN A 67 33.98 -24.82 10.02
CA GLN A 67 34.55 -24.86 11.36
C GLN A 67 34.62 -23.48 12.01
N GLY A 68 34.74 -22.40 11.19
CA GLY A 68 34.94 -21.04 11.68
C GLY A 68 36.21 -20.90 12.49
N SER A 69 36.11 -20.24 13.65
CA SER A 69 37.23 -20.10 14.61
C SER A 69 37.31 -21.22 15.64
N SER A 70 36.50 -22.27 15.49
CA SER A 70 36.41 -23.39 16.43
C SER A 70 37.46 -24.46 16.15
N GLY A 71 37.63 -25.42 17.07
CA GLY A 71 38.44 -26.64 16.85
C GLY A 71 37.76 -27.59 15.85
N ALA A 72 38.56 -28.37 15.13
CA ALA A 72 38.02 -29.33 14.15
C ALA A 72 37.13 -30.37 14.80
N GLN A 73 35.95 -30.60 14.20
CA GLN A 73 35.09 -31.73 14.59
C GLN A 73 35.64 -33.04 13.98
N THR A 74 35.73 -34.08 14.79
CA THR A 74 36.11 -35.39 14.27
C THR A 74 35.09 -35.87 13.23
N ASN A 75 35.59 -36.39 12.12
CA ASN A 75 34.83 -36.89 10.97
C ASN A 75 34.10 -35.82 10.14
N LEU A 76 34.29 -34.52 10.43
CA LEU A 76 33.88 -33.41 9.55
C LEU A 76 35.13 -32.66 9.09
N THR A 77 35.12 -32.26 7.82
CA THR A 77 36.21 -31.47 7.20
C THR A 77 35.69 -30.09 6.85
N ASP A 78 36.41 -29.06 7.27
CA ASP A 78 36.08 -27.66 6.98
C ASP A 78 35.91 -27.42 5.49
N GLY A 79 34.86 -26.68 5.11
CA GLY A 79 34.49 -26.40 3.72
C GLY A 79 33.91 -27.59 2.93
N THR A 80 33.73 -28.73 3.56
CA THR A 80 33.19 -29.95 2.91
C THR A 80 31.67 -29.97 2.95
N THR A 81 31.07 -30.43 1.86
CA THR A 81 29.62 -30.58 1.73
C THR A 81 29.16 -31.95 2.16
N TYR A 82 28.11 -32.00 2.97
CA TYR A 82 27.45 -33.19 3.49
C TYR A 82 25.97 -33.19 3.14
N PHE A 83 25.30 -34.31 3.28
CA PHE A 83 23.86 -34.43 3.10
C PHE A 83 23.15 -34.39 4.46
N LEU A 84 22.13 -33.53 4.57
CA LEU A 84 21.35 -33.40 5.78
C LEU A 84 20.41 -34.59 5.98
N ILE A 85 20.19 -34.99 7.20
CA ILE A 85 19.12 -35.88 7.62
C ILE A 85 18.26 -35.14 8.64
N LYS A 86 17.01 -34.86 8.30
CA LYS A 86 16.06 -34.31 9.27
C LYS A 86 15.64 -35.37 10.25
N SER A 87 15.98 -35.19 11.54
CA SER A 87 15.60 -36.14 12.58
C SER A 87 14.08 -36.14 12.83
N GLY A 88 13.53 -37.27 13.23
CA GLY A 88 12.15 -37.34 13.74
C GLY A 88 11.94 -36.59 15.07
N THR A 89 13.04 -36.26 15.75
CA THR A 89 13.02 -35.43 16.97
C THR A 89 13.11 -33.96 16.58
N SER A 90 12.19 -33.12 17.06
CA SER A 90 12.15 -31.71 16.77
C SER A 90 13.48 -30.99 17.08
N ASN A 91 13.84 -30.02 16.22
CA ASN A 91 15.07 -29.23 16.33
C ASN A 91 16.37 -30.04 16.27
N ARG A 92 16.37 -31.19 15.59
CA ARG A 92 17.55 -32.04 15.45
C ARG A 92 17.75 -32.46 14.01
N VAL A 93 19.03 -32.45 13.60
CA VAL A 93 19.48 -32.90 12.29
C VAL A 93 20.68 -33.84 12.47
N LYS A 94 20.97 -34.65 11.44
CA LYS A 94 22.19 -35.47 11.35
C LYS A 94 22.84 -35.21 9.99
N LEU A 95 24.06 -35.66 9.80
CA LEU A 95 24.81 -35.54 8.56
C LEU A 95 25.15 -36.92 7.98
N ALA A 96 25.18 -36.99 6.66
CA ALA A 96 25.59 -38.15 5.91
C ALA A 96 26.63 -37.80 4.83
N THR A 97 27.50 -38.74 4.47
CA THR A 97 28.52 -38.53 3.42
C THR A 97 27.98 -38.66 2.01
N THR A 98 26.84 -39.31 1.82
CA THR A 98 26.20 -39.50 0.51
C THR A 98 24.69 -39.31 0.61
N TYR A 99 24.07 -38.97 -0.52
CA TYR A 99 22.62 -38.88 -0.62
C TYR A 99 21.93 -40.21 -0.22
N ALA A 100 22.48 -41.33 -0.71
CA ALA A 100 21.92 -42.66 -0.38
C ALA A 100 21.94 -42.95 1.13
N ASN A 101 23.03 -42.58 1.82
CA ASN A 101 23.14 -42.71 3.29
C ASN A 101 22.13 -41.79 4.00
N ALA A 102 21.94 -40.54 3.50
CA ALA A 102 20.96 -39.62 4.07
C ALA A 102 19.54 -40.19 3.97
N MET A 103 19.16 -40.69 2.80
CA MET A 103 17.84 -41.28 2.59
C MET A 103 17.64 -42.61 3.38
N ALA A 104 18.72 -43.33 3.67
CA ALA A 104 18.68 -44.53 4.52
C ALA A 104 18.75 -44.20 6.02
N GLY A 105 18.94 -42.92 6.42
CA GLY A 105 19.10 -42.51 7.79
C GLY A 105 20.46 -42.86 8.41
N THR A 106 21.46 -43.24 7.58
CA THR A 106 22.81 -43.61 8.02
C THR A 106 23.66 -42.36 8.21
N ALA A 107 23.84 -41.98 9.46
CA ALA A 107 24.59 -40.79 9.84
C ALA A 107 26.10 -41.03 9.94
N ILE A 108 26.86 -39.92 9.85
CA ILE A 108 28.28 -39.87 10.21
C ILE A 108 28.41 -40.02 11.72
N ASP A 109 29.34 -40.84 12.17
CA ASP A 109 29.73 -40.97 13.59
C ASP A 109 30.42 -39.67 14.03
N LEU A 110 29.74 -38.88 14.85
CA LEU A 110 30.23 -37.60 15.36
C LEU A 110 30.69 -37.71 16.79
N THR A 111 31.95 -37.40 17.03
CA THR A 111 32.53 -37.36 18.37
C THR A 111 32.71 -35.90 18.84
N ALA A 112 32.66 -35.68 20.15
CA ALA A 112 32.86 -34.36 20.73
C ALA A 112 34.22 -33.77 20.36
N VAL A 113 34.28 -32.48 20.14
CA VAL A 113 35.52 -31.75 19.81
C VAL A 113 36.40 -31.64 21.04
N ALA A 114 37.71 -31.79 20.86
CA ALA A 114 38.66 -31.73 21.95
C ALA A 114 38.94 -30.28 22.44
N SER A 115 38.67 -29.25 21.64
CA SER A 115 38.90 -27.83 21.96
C SER A 115 37.69 -26.99 21.67
N GLY A 116 37.35 -26.08 22.57
CA GLY A 116 36.14 -25.26 22.53
C GLY A 116 36.02 -24.33 21.35
N GLY A 117 34.79 -24.01 21.01
CA GLY A 117 34.41 -23.02 20.01
C GLY A 117 32.93 -23.12 19.67
N THR A 118 32.33 -21.97 19.39
CA THR A 118 30.88 -21.84 19.13
C THR A 118 30.58 -21.38 17.70
N ALA A 119 31.56 -21.53 16.79
CA ALA A 119 31.48 -20.93 15.45
C ALA A 119 31.26 -21.95 14.32
N HIS A 120 30.93 -23.21 14.64
CA HIS A 120 30.59 -24.19 13.61
C HIS A 120 29.27 -23.79 12.93
N THR A 121 29.20 -23.96 11.62
CA THR A 121 27.96 -23.73 10.86
C THR A 121 27.72 -24.87 9.87
N LEU A 122 26.44 -25.08 9.56
CA LEU A 122 25.96 -25.90 8.46
C LEU A 122 25.10 -25.00 7.61
N THR A 123 25.50 -24.75 6.36
CA THR A 123 24.84 -23.79 5.48
C THR A 123 24.53 -24.44 4.14
N GLY A 124 23.29 -24.38 3.72
CA GLY A 124 22.83 -24.83 2.41
C GLY A 124 23.36 -23.98 1.27
N ALA A 125 22.93 -24.25 0.07
CA ALA A 125 23.43 -23.61 -1.12
C ALA A 125 23.07 -22.10 -1.17
N THR A 126 24.02 -21.31 -1.64
CA THR A 126 23.73 -19.95 -2.08
C THR A 126 22.88 -19.99 -3.34
N ALA A 127 21.78 -19.24 -3.36
CA ALA A 127 20.93 -19.10 -4.54
C ALA A 127 21.20 -17.78 -5.26
N TYR A 128 21.05 -17.82 -6.57
CA TYR A 128 21.19 -16.69 -7.48
C TYR A 128 19.83 -16.42 -8.10
N TYR A 129 19.49 -15.15 -8.25
CA TYR A 129 18.18 -14.72 -8.74
C TYR A 129 18.32 -13.73 -9.87
N LYS A 130 17.64 -14.01 -10.98
CA LYS A 130 17.26 -12.97 -11.94
C LYS A 130 15.94 -12.37 -11.45
N VAL A 131 15.92 -11.08 -11.20
CA VAL A 131 14.75 -10.37 -10.68
C VAL A 131 14.26 -9.36 -11.70
N GLU A 132 13.01 -9.44 -12.02
CA GLU A 132 12.36 -8.59 -13.02
C GLU A 132 11.03 -8.05 -12.44
N TYR A 133 10.60 -6.91 -12.94
CA TYR A 133 9.28 -6.36 -12.63
C TYR A 133 8.63 -5.77 -13.88
N LYS A 134 7.32 -5.63 -13.84
CA LYS A 134 6.56 -4.86 -14.81
C LYS A 134 5.53 -3.99 -14.11
N ILE A 135 5.20 -2.87 -14.74
CA ILE A 135 4.11 -1.99 -14.33
C ILE A 135 2.93 -2.23 -15.27
N ASP A 136 1.76 -2.48 -14.70
CA ASP A 136 0.52 -2.79 -15.40
C ASP A 136 0.69 -3.89 -16.46
N SER A 137 0.24 -3.64 -17.68
CA SER A 137 0.41 -4.54 -18.84
C SER A 137 1.75 -4.36 -19.56
N GLY A 138 2.67 -3.56 -19.02
CA GLY A 138 3.99 -3.30 -19.63
C GLY A 138 4.88 -4.53 -19.74
N SER A 139 6.00 -4.37 -20.40
CA SER A 139 7.03 -5.41 -20.51
C SER A 139 7.85 -5.53 -19.24
N TYR A 140 8.33 -6.74 -18.93
CA TYR A 140 9.24 -6.94 -17.81
C TYR A 140 10.56 -6.20 -17.99
N GLN A 141 10.98 -5.51 -16.95
CA GLN A 141 12.25 -4.81 -16.82
C GLN A 141 13.14 -5.56 -15.83
N THR A 142 14.45 -5.61 -16.07
CA THR A 142 15.39 -6.29 -15.19
C THR A 142 15.77 -5.37 -14.02
N ALA A 143 15.45 -5.77 -12.79
CA ALA A 143 15.91 -5.13 -11.56
C ALA A 143 17.31 -5.66 -11.16
N SER A 144 17.54 -6.96 -11.31
CA SER A 144 18.86 -7.59 -11.15
C SER A 144 18.99 -8.80 -12.08
N SER A 145 20.15 -8.93 -12.73
CA SER A 145 20.46 -10.10 -13.57
C SER A 145 21.09 -11.26 -12.79
N ASN A 146 21.58 -11.01 -11.56
CA ASN A 146 22.28 -12.02 -10.75
C ASN A 146 22.38 -11.59 -9.28
N LEU A 147 21.25 -11.47 -8.60
CA LEU A 147 21.21 -11.21 -7.16
C LEU A 147 21.63 -12.47 -6.43
N THR A 148 22.51 -12.34 -5.43
CA THR A 148 23.00 -13.45 -4.62
C THR A 148 22.37 -13.42 -3.23
N VAL A 149 21.71 -14.51 -2.81
CA VAL A 149 21.13 -14.63 -1.47
C VAL A 149 21.65 -15.92 -0.83
N THR A 150 22.37 -15.81 0.28
CA THR A 150 22.88 -16.96 1.03
C THR A 150 21.74 -17.71 1.72
N ALA A 151 21.95 -18.99 2.00
CA ALA A 151 20.96 -19.84 2.68
C ALA A 151 20.44 -19.19 3.98
N GLY A 152 19.16 -19.27 4.21
CA GLY A 152 18.48 -18.69 5.37
C GLY A 152 18.37 -17.17 5.40
N SER A 153 19.00 -16.46 4.47
CA SER A 153 18.98 -14.99 4.41
C SER A 153 17.83 -14.45 3.57
N THR A 154 17.52 -13.17 3.80
CA THR A 154 16.53 -12.42 3.02
C THR A 154 17.21 -11.20 2.42
N ASP A 155 16.94 -10.92 1.14
CA ASP A 155 17.32 -9.68 0.46
C ASP A 155 16.11 -8.78 0.23
N THR A 156 16.28 -7.50 0.50
CA THR A 156 15.28 -6.44 0.30
C THR A 156 15.87 -5.21 -0.40
N SER A 157 16.98 -5.41 -1.13
CA SER A 157 17.71 -4.29 -1.74
C SER A 157 17.09 -3.76 -3.03
N LEU A 158 16.22 -4.56 -3.67
CA LEU A 158 15.65 -4.21 -4.97
C LEU A 158 14.30 -3.49 -4.83
N THR A 159 14.21 -2.35 -5.47
CA THR A 159 13.04 -1.47 -5.42
C THR A 159 12.64 -0.97 -6.81
N ALA A 160 11.37 -0.58 -6.94
CA ALA A 160 10.86 0.10 -8.12
C ALA A 160 9.85 1.17 -7.70
N SER A 161 9.82 2.30 -8.41
CA SER A 161 8.82 3.35 -8.21
C SER A 161 7.56 3.00 -8.98
N VAL A 162 6.41 3.12 -8.34
CA VAL A 162 5.08 2.79 -8.87
C VAL A 162 4.19 4.01 -8.65
N ALA A 163 3.69 4.60 -9.73
CA ALA A 163 2.80 5.74 -9.63
C ALA A 163 1.45 5.30 -9.04
N ASP A 164 0.74 6.26 -8.47
CA ASP A 164 -0.60 6.05 -7.96
C ASP A 164 -1.52 5.36 -8.97
N GLY A 165 -2.36 4.43 -8.49
CA GLY A 165 -3.26 3.62 -9.31
C GLY A 165 -2.58 2.56 -10.19
N GLN A 166 -1.23 2.55 -10.31
CA GLN A 166 -0.52 1.55 -11.10
C GLN A 166 -0.24 0.27 -10.30
N THR A 167 -0.24 -0.86 -11.00
CA THR A 167 0.04 -2.18 -10.42
C THR A 167 1.44 -2.65 -10.80
N ILE A 168 2.25 -3.02 -9.80
CA ILE A 168 3.53 -3.68 -10.03
C ILE A 168 3.40 -5.19 -9.89
N THR A 169 4.04 -5.92 -10.77
CA THR A 169 4.20 -7.38 -10.70
C THR A 169 5.67 -7.72 -10.70
N TRP A 170 6.16 -8.33 -9.64
CA TRP A 170 7.52 -8.84 -9.54
C TRP A 170 7.60 -10.28 -10.05
N ARG A 171 8.74 -10.64 -10.62
CA ARG A 171 9.04 -12.00 -11.07
C ARG A 171 10.49 -12.34 -10.74
N ILE A 172 10.72 -13.54 -10.21
CA ILE A 172 12.07 -14.07 -10.02
C ILE A 172 12.25 -15.34 -10.86
N THR A 173 13.50 -15.59 -11.22
CA THR A 173 13.97 -16.90 -11.70
C THR A 173 15.20 -17.23 -10.88
N ASP A 174 15.23 -18.40 -10.26
CA ASP A 174 16.30 -18.79 -9.35
C ASP A 174 17.16 -19.93 -9.92
N SER A 175 18.39 -20.00 -9.43
CA SER A 175 19.37 -21.02 -9.80
C SER A 175 20.40 -21.18 -8.69
N PHE A 176 21.00 -22.39 -8.60
CA PHE A 176 22.19 -22.59 -7.78
C PHE A 176 23.50 -22.33 -8.55
N SER A 177 23.42 -21.94 -9.82
CA SER A 177 24.57 -21.56 -10.66
C SER A 177 24.51 -20.09 -10.98
N SER A 178 25.58 -19.34 -10.67
CA SER A 178 25.65 -17.90 -10.95
C SER A 178 25.39 -17.60 -12.43
N ALA A 179 24.44 -16.69 -12.67
CA ALA A 179 24.06 -16.18 -13.99
C ALA A 179 23.58 -17.25 -15.01
N ASP A 180 23.29 -18.48 -14.57
CA ASP A 180 22.70 -19.52 -15.41
C ASP A 180 21.25 -19.78 -15.00
N PHE A 181 20.32 -19.17 -15.73
CA PHE A 181 18.88 -19.32 -15.54
C PHE A 181 18.23 -20.07 -16.72
N THR A 182 19.04 -20.77 -17.50
CA THR A 182 18.58 -21.51 -18.68
C THR A 182 17.64 -22.65 -18.27
N ASN A 183 16.46 -22.70 -18.88
CA ASN A 183 15.40 -23.68 -18.58
C ASN A 183 14.84 -23.63 -17.15
N MET A 184 15.10 -22.57 -16.39
CA MET A 184 14.50 -22.37 -15.07
C MET A 184 13.11 -21.73 -15.21
N SER A 185 12.19 -22.16 -14.36
CA SER A 185 10.84 -21.57 -14.30
C SER A 185 10.88 -20.27 -13.52
N ALA A 186 10.13 -19.28 -14.01
CA ALA A 186 9.97 -18.02 -13.27
C ALA A 186 8.79 -18.11 -12.29
N GLU A 187 8.99 -17.61 -11.08
CA GLU A 187 7.96 -17.40 -10.08
C GLU A 187 7.49 -15.94 -10.09
N THR A 188 6.19 -15.75 -10.02
CA THR A 188 5.58 -14.42 -10.08
C THR A 188 4.86 -14.10 -8.78
N GLN A 189 5.18 -12.96 -8.17
CA GLN A 189 4.42 -12.37 -7.09
C GLN A 189 3.17 -11.71 -7.68
N SER A 190 2.00 -11.94 -7.09
CA SER A 190 0.76 -11.26 -7.48
C SER A 190 0.93 -9.76 -7.50
N GLY A 191 0.34 -9.11 -8.50
CA GLY A 191 0.41 -7.66 -8.66
C GLY A 191 -0.16 -6.94 -7.44
N THR A 192 0.51 -5.87 -7.03
CA THR A 192 0.08 -4.97 -5.95
C THR A 192 -0.05 -3.57 -6.51
N THR A 193 -1.16 -2.89 -6.26
CA THR A 193 -1.43 -1.54 -6.76
C THR A 193 -0.94 -0.51 -5.75
N ALA A 194 -0.24 0.52 -6.24
CA ALA A 194 0.11 1.68 -5.44
C ALA A 194 -1.14 2.52 -5.20
N ASP A 195 -1.32 2.98 -3.98
CA ASP A 195 -2.43 3.81 -3.56
C ASP A 195 -1.88 4.97 -2.74
N CYS A 196 -1.97 6.17 -3.33
CA CYS A 196 -1.52 7.41 -2.74
C CYS A 196 -2.68 8.39 -2.50
N ASP A 197 -3.88 8.05 -2.96
CA ASP A 197 -5.07 8.87 -2.75
C ASP A 197 -5.77 8.50 -1.44
N PRO A 198 -5.99 9.45 -0.51
CA PRO A 198 -6.78 9.18 0.68
C PRO A 198 -8.26 8.92 0.36
N GLU A 199 -8.85 7.93 0.99
CA GLU A 199 -10.30 7.69 0.93
C GLU A 199 -11.06 8.83 1.61
N THR A 200 -11.90 9.54 0.86
CA THR A 200 -12.56 10.77 1.29
C THR A 200 -14.07 10.71 1.04
N ASN A 201 -14.87 11.17 1.99
CA ASN A 201 -16.29 11.41 1.79
C ASN A 201 -16.54 12.92 1.63
N LEU A 202 -17.15 13.29 0.51
CA LEU A 202 -17.50 14.67 0.19
C LEU A 202 -18.99 14.92 0.27
N SER A 203 -19.37 16.10 0.74
CA SER A 203 -20.75 16.60 0.64
C SER A 203 -20.77 18.12 0.58
N THR A 204 -21.85 18.67 0.03
CA THR A 204 -22.06 20.11 -0.02
C THR A 204 -23.37 20.49 0.66
N SER A 205 -23.42 21.72 1.19
CA SER A 205 -24.64 22.31 1.73
C SER A 205 -24.69 23.78 1.40
N PHE A 206 -25.92 24.34 1.36
CA PHE A 206 -26.15 25.78 1.17
C PHE A 206 -26.75 26.40 2.42
N SER A 207 -26.33 27.63 2.71
CA SER A 207 -27.01 28.50 3.67
C SER A 207 -28.36 29.01 3.16
N SER A 208 -29.12 29.71 4.00
CA SER A 208 -30.22 30.58 3.53
C SER A 208 -29.67 31.70 2.67
N CYS A 209 -30.55 32.27 1.81
CA CYS A 209 -30.21 33.39 0.96
C CYS A 209 -29.92 34.66 1.76
N SER A 210 -28.88 35.38 1.33
CA SER A 210 -28.53 36.71 1.86
C SER A 210 -27.96 37.57 0.73
N ALA A 211 -28.52 38.73 0.52
CA ALA A 211 -28.12 39.68 -0.56
C ALA A 211 -28.08 39.06 -1.97
N GLY A 212 -29.02 38.16 -2.29
CA GLY A 212 -29.11 37.50 -3.61
C GLY A 212 -28.06 36.42 -3.84
N ALA A 213 -27.55 35.81 -2.80
CA ALA A 213 -26.61 34.68 -2.87
C ALA A 213 -26.82 33.70 -1.73
N LYS A 214 -26.36 32.46 -1.89
CA LYS A 214 -26.19 31.49 -0.81
C LYS A 214 -24.69 31.20 -0.60
N THR A 215 -24.33 30.85 0.61
CA THR A 215 -22.99 30.32 0.87
C THR A 215 -23.02 28.80 0.70
N SER A 216 -22.26 28.30 -0.25
CA SER A 216 -21.96 26.86 -0.34
C SER A 216 -20.86 26.51 0.63
N THR A 217 -21.03 25.44 1.37
CA THR A 217 -20.02 24.85 2.26
C THR A 217 -19.68 23.45 1.76
N LEU A 218 -18.39 23.20 1.51
CA LEU A 218 -17.87 21.87 1.24
C LEU A 218 -17.54 21.19 2.58
N SER A 219 -18.00 19.96 2.75
CA SER A 219 -17.67 19.09 3.86
C SER A 219 -16.75 17.98 3.36
N ILE A 220 -15.57 17.87 3.94
CA ILE A 220 -14.53 16.89 3.61
C ILE A 220 -14.33 16.00 4.83
N THR A 221 -14.68 14.72 4.74
CA THR A 221 -14.44 13.75 5.81
C THR A 221 -13.32 12.81 5.41
N ASN A 222 -12.21 12.85 6.15
CA ASN A 222 -11.11 11.90 5.98
C ASN A 222 -11.49 10.58 6.66
N THR A 223 -11.63 9.49 5.88
CA THR A 223 -11.98 8.15 6.39
C THR A 223 -10.75 7.28 6.68
N GLU A 224 -9.56 7.79 6.36
CA GLU A 224 -8.30 7.11 6.55
C GLU A 224 -7.84 7.02 8.02
N SER A 225 -6.89 6.12 8.28
CA SER A 225 -6.26 5.97 9.60
C SER A 225 -5.16 6.99 9.90
N SER A 226 -4.82 7.86 8.93
CA SER A 226 -3.79 8.91 9.02
C SER A 226 -4.34 10.26 8.61
N THR A 227 -3.55 11.33 8.83
CA THR A 227 -3.89 12.67 8.34
C THR A 227 -3.78 12.72 6.84
N ALA A 228 -4.79 13.29 6.18
CA ALA A 228 -4.80 13.60 4.76
C ALA A 228 -4.71 15.11 4.50
N TYR A 229 -4.20 15.48 3.36
CA TYR A 229 -4.02 16.86 2.92
C TYR A 229 -4.79 17.07 1.63
N TYR A 230 -5.42 18.25 1.49
CA TYR A 230 -6.33 18.56 0.39
C TYR A 230 -5.98 19.89 -0.23
N LYS A 231 -5.83 19.92 -1.54
CA LYS A 231 -5.96 21.13 -2.35
C LYS A 231 -7.42 21.26 -2.72
N VAL A 232 -8.04 22.38 -2.36
CA VAL A 232 -9.48 22.63 -2.58
C VAL A 232 -9.65 23.81 -3.51
N GLU A 233 -10.37 23.59 -4.58
CA GLU A 233 -10.69 24.60 -5.59
C GLU A 233 -12.21 24.60 -5.85
N TYR A 234 -12.73 25.70 -6.36
CA TYR A 234 -14.11 25.81 -6.82
C TYR A 234 -14.22 26.69 -8.04
N LYS A 235 -15.28 26.48 -8.82
CA LYS A 235 -15.69 27.37 -9.91
C LYS A 235 -17.18 27.65 -9.80
N ILE A 236 -17.59 28.85 -10.25
CA ILE A 236 -18.99 29.24 -10.40
C ILE A 236 -19.32 29.17 -11.89
N ASP A 237 -20.40 28.45 -12.22
CA ASP A 237 -20.84 28.17 -13.59
C ASP A 237 -19.69 27.67 -14.48
N SER A 238 -19.49 28.24 -15.65
CA SER A 238 -18.39 27.96 -16.58
C SER A 238 -17.11 28.74 -16.29
N GLY A 239 -16.99 29.39 -15.12
CA GLY A 239 -15.82 30.18 -14.75
C GLY A 239 -14.57 29.35 -14.53
N SER A 240 -13.42 30.02 -14.30
CA SER A 240 -12.16 29.37 -13.95
C SER A 240 -12.17 28.92 -12.49
N TYR A 241 -11.44 27.81 -12.20
CA TYR A 241 -11.22 27.38 -10.84
C TYR A 241 -10.47 28.41 -10.01
N GLN A 242 -10.93 28.62 -8.78
CA GLN A 242 -10.34 29.47 -7.76
C GLN A 242 -9.91 28.60 -6.59
N THR A 243 -8.74 28.85 -6.01
CA THR A 243 -8.23 28.09 -4.87
C THR A 243 -8.92 28.56 -3.58
N ALA A 244 -9.62 27.66 -2.92
CA ALA A 244 -10.15 27.86 -1.56
C ALA A 244 -9.08 27.52 -0.51
N SER A 245 -8.35 26.42 -0.69
CA SER A 245 -7.19 26.06 0.12
C SER A 245 -6.14 25.35 -0.73
N SER A 246 -4.87 25.69 -0.53
CA SER A 246 -3.75 25.03 -1.22
C SER A 246 -3.20 23.81 -0.46
N ASN A 247 -3.53 23.66 0.82
CA ASN A 247 -3.04 22.54 1.67
C ASN A 247 -3.85 22.44 2.96
N LEU A 248 -5.11 22.05 2.85
CA LEU A 248 -5.98 21.80 4.00
C LEU A 248 -5.56 20.46 4.65
N SER A 249 -5.37 20.44 5.96
CA SER A 249 -5.05 19.23 6.73
C SER A 249 -6.30 18.74 7.46
N VAL A 250 -6.70 17.49 7.22
CA VAL A 250 -7.83 16.84 7.92
C VAL A 250 -7.32 15.57 8.62
N SER A 251 -7.44 15.55 9.94
CA SER A 251 -6.98 14.42 10.75
C SER A 251 -7.82 13.16 10.50
N ASN A 252 -7.28 12.01 10.87
CA ASN A 252 -7.98 10.74 10.86
C ASN A 252 -9.40 10.83 11.43
N GLY A 253 -10.40 10.39 10.66
CA GLY A 253 -11.81 10.34 11.03
C GLY A 253 -12.47 11.72 11.23
N ALA A 254 -11.76 12.83 11.01
CA ALA A 254 -12.31 14.17 11.17
C ALA A 254 -13.04 14.65 9.92
N THR A 255 -13.93 15.63 10.12
CA THR A 255 -14.61 16.35 9.05
C THR A 255 -14.23 17.82 9.10
N ASP A 256 -13.83 18.40 7.96
CA ASP A 256 -13.62 19.83 7.77
C ASP A 256 -14.81 20.46 7.02
N THR A 257 -15.29 21.60 7.49
CA THR A 257 -16.35 22.41 6.86
C THR A 257 -15.97 23.88 6.73
N SER A 258 -14.67 24.16 6.77
CA SER A 258 -14.17 25.54 6.70
C SER A 258 -14.14 26.10 5.29
N GLN A 259 -14.27 25.27 4.27
CA GLN A 259 -14.21 25.68 2.87
C GLN A 259 -15.59 26.18 2.40
N THR A 260 -15.68 27.47 2.10
CA THR A 260 -16.93 28.10 1.73
C THR A 260 -16.78 29.03 0.52
N ALA A 261 -17.83 29.15 -0.28
CA ALA A 261 -17.91 30.07 -1.41
C ALA A 261 -19.29 30.72 -1.53
N SER A 262 -19.35 31.98 -1.91
CA SER A 262 -20.61 32.67 -2.19
C SER A 262 -21.06 32.36 -3.61
N VAL A 263 -22.28 31.87 -3.77
CA VAL A 263 -22.88 31.47 -5.05
C VAL A 263 -24.08 32.41 -5.33
N PRO A 264 -24.02 33.23 -6.37
CA PRO A 264 -25.11 34.09 -6.75
C PRO A 264 -26.37 33.33 -7.12
N ASP A 265 -27.52 34.02 -7.03
CA ASP A 265 -28.78 33.51 -7.51
C ASP A 265 -28.72 33.11 -8.99
N GLY A 266 -29.34 32.00 -9.36
CA GLY A 266 -29.31 31.41 -10.69
C GLY A 266 -28.02 30.73 -11.09
N SER A 267 -26.96 30.77 -10.25
CA SER A 267 -25.64 30.15 -10.54
C SER A 267 -25.49 28.80 -9.89
N THR A 268 -24.58 27.99 -10.47
CA THR A 268 -24.13 26.69 -9.93
C THR A 268 -22.72 26.80 -9.39
N ILE A 269 -22.32 25.86 -8.51
CA ILE A 269 -20.94 25.72 -8.04
C ILE A 269 -20.47 24.30 -8.27
N THR A 270 -19.24 24.17 -8.75
CA THR A 270 -18.49 22.90 -8.77
C THR A 270 -17.31 23.04 -7.83
N TRP A 271 -17.21 22.15 -6.84
CA TRP A 271 -16.02 21.98 -6.02
C TRP A 271 -15.11 20.94 -6.64
N LYS A 272 -13.80 21.14 -6.48
CA LYS A 272 -12.77 20.20 -6.90
C LYS A 272 -11.77 20.03 -5.77
N ILE A 273 -11.44 18.78 -5.44
CA ILE A 273 -10.36 18.46 -4.53
C ILE A 273 -9.27 17.65 -5.24
N THR A 274 -8.07 17.75 -4.73
CA THR A 274 -6.95 16.86 -4.99
C THR A 274 -6.38 16.52 -3.63
N ASP A 275 -6.23 15.26 -3.29
CA ASP A 275 -5.81 14.83 -1.98
C ASP A 275 -4.50 14.06 -2.00
N SER A 276 -3.87 13.94 -0.84
CA SER A 276 -2.57 13.28 -0.69
C SER A 276 -2.30 12.95 0.77
N PHE A 277 -1.53 11.90 1.01
CA PHE A 277 -0.95 11.64 2.34
C PHE A 277 0.27 12.51 2.66
N THR A 278 0.78 13.27 1.69
CA THR A 278 1.94 14.12 1.85
C THR A 278 1.59 15.59 1.75
N SER A 279 1.90 16.38 2.79
CA SER A 279 1.65 17.83 2.83
C SER A 279 2.28 18.56 1.64
N ASN A 280 1.48 19.40 0.96
CA ASN A 280 1.88 20.20 -0.22
C ASN A 280 2.38 19.39 -1.43
N ASP A 281 2.10 18.10 -1.50
CA ASP A 281 2.48 17.27 -2.63
C ASP A 281 1.24 16.62 -3.25
N PHE A 282 0.72 17.26 -4.29
CA PHE A 282 -0.45 16.84 -5.07
C PHE A 282 -0.05 16.45 -6.51
N THR A 283 1.25 16.16 -6.71
CA THR A 283 1.78 15.82 -8.04
C THR A 283 1.30 14.44 -8.46
N ASN A 284 0.69 14.36 -9.64
CA ASN A 284 0.11 13.15 -10.22
C ASN A 284 -1.02 12.50 -9.39
N MET A 285 -1.64 13.26 -8.46
CA MET A 285 -2.82 12.81 -7.73
C MET A 285 -4.08 12.97 -8.58
N THR A 286 -5.07 12.14 -8.31
CA THR A 286 -6.40 12.22 -8.95
C THR A 286 -7.16 13.45 -8.48
N GLU A 287 -7.88 14.08 -9.37
CA GLU A 287 -8.78 15.19 -9.04
C GLU A 287 -10.22 14.68 -8.95
N GLU A 288 -10.91 15.00 -7.86
CA GLU A 288 -12.32 14.70 -7.67
C GLU A 288 -13.15 15.97 -7.79
N GLU A 289 -14.21 15.92 -8.61
CA GLU A 289 -15.16 17.01 -8.77
C GLU A 289 -16.52 16.68 -8.14
N MET A 290 -17.09 17.64 -7.43
CA MET A 290 -18.43 17.57 -6.86
C MET A 290 -19.25 18.75 -7.34
N ASP A 291 -20.25 18.50 -8.19
CA ASP A 291 -21.23 19.47 -8.59
C ASP A 291 -22.33 19.63 -7.52
N ALA A 292 -22.67 20.86 -7.17
CA ALA A 292 -23.94 21.09 -6.49
C ALA A 292 -25.07 20.79 -7.48
N SER A 293 -26.00 19.94 -7.08
CA SER A 293 -27.02 19.36 -7.96
C SER A 293 -27.95 20.33 -8.65
N ASP A 294 -28.11 21.57 -8.10
CA ASP A 294 -29.05 22.57 -8.58
C ASP A 294 -28.46 23.96 -8.53
N ALA A 295 -28.94 24.85 -9.44
CA ALA A 295 -28.65 26.25 -9.35
C ALA A 295 -29.21 26.85 -8.05
N VAL A 296 -28.49 27.82 -7.48
CA VAL A 296 -28.97 28.56 -6.32
C VAL A 296 -30.26 29.32 -6.69
N ASP A 297 -31.31 29.14 -5.91
CA ASP A 297 -32.56 29.86 -6.04
C ASP A 297 -32.78 30.71 -4.77
N CYS A 298 -32.75 32.03 -4.94
CA CYS A 298 -33.03 33.00 -3.91
C CYS A 298 -34.35 33.75 -4.16
N ASP A 299 -35.02 33.43 -5.25
CA ASP A 299 -36.32 34.06 -5.56
C ASP A 299 -37.41 33.35 -4.73
N PRO A 300 -38.21 34.14 -4.01
CA PRO A 300 -39.31 33.55 -3.26
C PRO A 300 -40.41 33.04 -4.20
N ASN A 301 -40.90 31.83 -3.90
CA ASN A 301 -42.02 31.24 -4.62
C ASN A 301 -43.31 32.02 -4.29
N ILE A 302 -43.71 32.91 -5.18
CA ILE A 302 -44.94 33.66 -5.08
C ILE A 302 -45.84 33.40 -6.29
N THR A 303 -47.15 33.44 -6.06
CA THR A 303 -48.14 33.42 -7.14
C THR A 303 -48.80 34.80 -7.26
N VAL A 304 -48.77 35.36 -8.47
CA VAL A 304 -49.45 36.61 -8.77
C VAL A 304 -50.65 36.32 -9.66
N LYS A 305 -51.83 36.70 -9.22
CA LYS A 305 -53.05 36.57 -10.01
C LYS A 305 -52.99 37.51 -11.23
N ASN A 306 -53.06 36.96 -12.41
CA ASN A 306 -53.03 37.70 -13.67
C ASN A 306 -54.17 37.23 -14.60
N PRO A 307 -55.04 38.08 -15.09
CA PRO A 307 -55.06 39.57 -14.93
C PRO A 307 -55.47 39.98 -13.52
N PRO A 308 -55.07 41.21 -13.09
CA PRO A 308 -55.56 41.77 -11.83
C PRO A 308 -57.08 42.08 -11.94
N ASP A 309 -57.76 41.97 -10.80
CA ASP A 309 -59.16 42.28 -10.75
C ASP A 309 -59.36 43.79 -10.96
N ILE A 310 -60.28 44.16 -11.86
CA ILE A 310 -60.64 45.55 -12.13
C ILE A 310 -62.10 45.73 -11.74
N ALA A 311 -62.30 46.63 -10.80
CA ALA A 311 -63.67 47.10 -10.43
C ALA A 311 -63.88 48.54 -10.80
N CYS A 312 -65.03 48.82 -11.37
CA CYS A 312 -65.43 50.21 -11.77
C CYS A 312 -66.47 50.75 -10.80
N SER A 313 -66.24 51.98 -10.33
CA SER A 313 -67.22 52.71 -9.54
C SER A 313 -67.29 54.16 -10.09
N GLY A 314 -68.39 54.49 -10.80
CA GLY A 314 -68.52 55.76 -11.53
C GLY A 314 -67.58 55.85 -12.73
N THR A 315 -66.82 56.93 -12.82
CA THR A 315 -65.83 57.18 -13.89
C THR A 315 -64.42 56.74 -13.52
N GLN A 316 -64.24 56.17 -12.38
CA GLN A 316 -62.93 55.71 -11.91
C GLN A 316 -62.91 54.13 -11.76
N GLY A 317 -61.85 53.51 -12.20
CA GLY A 317 -61.59 52.11 -12.00
C GLY A 317 -60.53 51.91 -10.91
N SER A 318 -60.70 50.88 -10.10
CA SER A 318 -59.66 50.37 -9.19
C SER A 318 -59.16 49.04 -9.71
N SER A 319 -57.86 48.88 -9.65
CA SER A 319 -57.18 47.52 -9.93
C SER A 319 -56.62 47.00 -8.70
N THR A 320 -56.88 45.68 -8.43
CA THR A 320 -56.35 44.94 -7.28
C THR A 320 -55.46 43.79 -7.78
N ILE A 321 -54.24 43.75 -7.32
CA ILE A 321 -53.34 42.65 -7.53
C ILE A 321 -53.41 41.72 -6.30
N GLU A 322 -53.53 40.44 -6.53
CA GLU A 322 -53.47 39.39 -5.48
C GLU A 322 -52.11 38.68 -5.58
N ILE A 323 -51.38 38.66 -4.49
CA ILE A 323 -50.08 38.01 -4.36
C ILE A 323 -50.16 36.98 -3.25
N THR A 324 -49.92 35.73 -3.57
CA THR A 324 -49.87 34.64 -2.61
C THR A 324 -48.41 34.26 -2.35
N ASN A 325 -47.99 34.29 -1.09
CA ASN A 325 -46.71 33.75 -0.65
C ASN A 325 -46.86 32.24 -0.47
N ASN A 326 -46.15 31.43 -1.28
CA ASN A 326 -46.15 29.98 -1.19
C ASN A 326 -44.98 29.45 -0.30
N GLU A 327 -44.16 30.35 0.28
CA GLU A 327 -43.07 30.00 1.17
C GLU A 327 -43.56 29.88 2.63
N SER A 328 -42.81 29.14 3.45
CA SER A 328 -43.03 29.02 4.88
C SER A 328 -42.51 30.22 5.71
N VAL A 329 -41.86 31.17 5.05
CA VAL A 329 -41.24 32.35 5.65
C VAL A 329 -41.86 33.65 5.11
N THR A 330 -41.64 34.76 5.80
CA THR A 330 -42.10 36.08 5.32
C THR A 330 -41.33 36.51 4.07
N VAL A 331 -42.06 36.84 3.00
CA VAL A 331 -41.51 37.32 1.74
C VAL A 331 -41.83 38.80 1.60
N TYR A 332 -40.85 39.57 1.11
CA TYR A 332 -40.99 41.00 0.78
C TYR A 332 -41.08 41.17 -0.72
N VAL A 333 -42.12 41.83 -1.19
CA VAL A 333 -42.33 42.08 -2.61
C VAL A 333 -42.42 43.59 -2.89
N LYS A 334 -41.80 44.03 -4.00
CA LYS A 334 -42.00 45.38 -4.53
C LYS A 334 -43.04 45.31 -5.62
N VAL A 335 -44.10 46.10 -5.48
CA VAL A 335 -45.16 46.18 -6.47
C VAL A 335 -45.06 47.52 -7.19
N GLU A 336 -44.97 47.50 -8.50
CA GLU A 336 -44.95 48.68 -9.34
C GLU A 336 -46.12 48.62 -10.33
N TYR A 337 -46.71 49.76 -10.65
CA TYR A 337 -47.78 49.84 -11.62
C TYR A 337 -47.52 51.00 -12.63
N LYS A 338 -48.07 50.84 -13.83
CA LYS A 338 -48.02 51.84 -14.88
C LYS A 338 -49.42 52.07 -15.36
N ILE A 339 -49.83 53.40 -15.53
CA ILE A 339 -51.09 53.84 -16.09
C ILE A 339 -50.84 54.36 -17.50
#